data_0aedb702fd98f1160d790dffaafb883c
#
_entry.id   0aedb702fd98f1160d790dffaafb883c
#
_cell.length_a   1.000
_cell.length_b   1.000
_cell.length_c   1.000
_cell.angle_alpha   90.00
_cell.angle_beta   90.00
_cell.angle_gamma   90.00
#
_symmetry.space_group_name_H-M   'P 1'
#
loop_
_entity.id
_entity.type
_entity.pdbx_description
1 polymer ?
#
loop_
_entity_poly.entity_id
_entity_poly.type
_entity_poly.pdbx_seq_one_letter_code
_entity_poly.pdbx_strand_id
1 'polypeptide(L)'
;MTPPASSAKLTPADFTFSWNCIPDIPLAERFAAARDAGFRDIGLSIRWMTDFLVDHSLSEVDDLLAEYGLVVTEVEAARVMLADPDPRLVVASTLAEHFRPQRLQATGDFDGTFEDAARYAGAVADQFAEFGTEVVLEPLPFTNMTTPADSVRIIELAGRENISICMDVWHLYRNQLPLSALDDAWPHISTLQFNDGTIEQQEPDLRDDCLRNRLIPGEGEFDLIGLLRERDRHRPDTTFSIEVINTGLRAQDPALTARQIAQGVSNVISQLQ
;
A
#
# COMPACT_ATOMS: atom_id res chain seq x y z
N MET A 1 -18.38 -28.75 -10.38
CA MET A 1 -17.19 -28.14 -9.80
C MET A 1 -16.35 -27.64 -10.97
N THR A 2 -16.36 -26.37 -11.21
CA THR A 2 -15.47 -25.72 -12.18
C THR A 2 -14.06 -25.78 -11.58
N PRO A 3 -13.03 -26.20 -12.34
CA PRO A 3 -11.67 -26.16 -11.82
C PRO A 3 -11.32 -24.71 -11.44
N PRO A 4 -10.52 -24.48 -10.38
CA PRO A 4 -10.07 -23.14 -10.05
C PRO A 4 -9.39 -22.53 -11.28
N ALA A 5 -9.67 -21.27 -11.54
CA ALA A 5 -9.01 -20.53 -12.61
C ALA A 5 -7.50 -20.74 -12.48
N SER A 6 -6.87 -21.09 -13.60
CA SER A 6 -5.41 -21.21 -13.72
C SER A 6 -4.78 -20.01 -13.02
N SER A 7 -3.96 -20.23 -12.00
CA SER A 7 -3.16 -19.17 -11.38
C SER A 7 -2.26 -18.58 -12.46
N ALA A 8 -2.71 -17.47 -13.04
CA ALA A 8 -1.84 -16.67 -13.90
C ALA A 8 -0.57 -16.40 -13.07
N LYS A 9 0.58 -16.66 -13.68
CA LYS A 9 1.86 -16.50 -13.00
C LYS A 9 2.04 -15.03 -12.66
N LEU A 10 2.07 -14.69 -11.38
CA LEU A 10 2.34 -13.33 -10.92
C LEU A 10 3.64 -12.79 -11.52
N THR A 11 3.66 -11.50 -11.80
CA THR A 11 4.80 -10.76 -12.37
C THR A 11 4.89 -9.39 -11.67
N PRO A 12 5.95 -8.61 -11.81
CA PRO A 12 5.98 -7.23 -11.30
C PRO A 12 4.81 -6.37 -11.77
N ALA A 13 4.22 -6.65 -12.95
CA ALA A 13 3.06 -5.92 -13.46
C ALA A 13 1.77 -6.11 -12.65
N ASP A 14 1.72 -7.10 -11.76
CA ASP A 14 0.59 -7.36 -10.87
C ASP A 14 0.72 -6.63 -9.53
N PHE A 15 1.78 -5.83 -9.35
CA PHE A 15 2.06 -5.06 -8.15
C PHE A 15 1.96 -3.56 -8.45
N THR A 16 1.27 -2.83 -7.58
CA THR A 16 1.35 -1.36 -7.55
C THR A 16 2.72 -0.94 -7.04
N PHE A 17 3.43 -0.11 -7.78
CA PHE A 17 4.70 0.48 -7.33
C PHE A 17 4.39 1.69 -6.44
N SER A 18 4.45 1.51 -5.10
CA SER A 18 4.15 2.56 -4.12
C SER A 18 5.05 3.78 -4.30
N TRP A 19 4.52 4.95 -3.99
CA TRP A 19 5.29 6.20 -4.00
C TRP A 19 6.56 6.12 -3.17
N ASN A 20 6.49 5.45 -2.03
CA ASN A 20 7.54 5.45 -1.04
C ASN A 20 8.79 4.64 -1.43
N CYS A 21 8.77 3.86 -2.51
CA CYS A 21 9.97 3.17 -2.99
C CYS A 21 11.06 4.15 -3.46
N ILE A 22 10.68 5.15 -4.28
CA ILE A 22 11.59 6.17 -4.83
C ILE A 22 10.92 7.56 -4.78
N PRO A 23 10.74 8.15 -3.58
CA PRO A 23 10.14 9.48 -3.42
C PRO A 23 11.08 10.59 -3.89
N ASP A 24 10.57 11.82 -3.89
CA ASP A 24 11.34 13.07 -4.02
C ASP A 24 12.14 13.23 -5.33
N ILE A 25 11.67 12.61 -6.42
CA ILE A 25 12.20 12.79 -7.78
C ILE A 25 11.10 13.25 -8.73
N PRO A 26 11.44 13.83 -9.91
CA PRO A 26 10.47 14.24 -10.92
C PRO A 26 9.57 13.08 -11.37
N LEU A 27 8.28 13.36 -11.64
CA LEU A 27 7.31 12.33 -12.08
C LEU A 27 7.78 11.56 -13.30
N ALA A 28 8.31 12.24 -14.32
CA ALA A 28 8.79 11.61 -15.55
C ALA A 28 9.89 10.55 -15.27
N GLU A 29 10.84 10.89 -14.40
CA GLU A 29 11.92 9.99 -14.01
C GLU A 29 11.39 8.79 -13.21
N ARG A 30 10.46 9.04 -12.28
CA ARG A 30 9.79 8.02 -11.49
C ARG A 30 9.00 7.05 -12.37
N PHE A 31 8.21 7.58 -13.31
CA PHE A 31 7.37 6.78 -14.19
C PHE A 31 8.21 5.96 -15.19
N ALA A 32 9.28 6.55 -15.70
CA ALA A 32 10.25 5.82 -16.52
C ALA A 32 10.86 4.64 -15.74
N ALA A 33 11.31 4.87 -14.50
CA ALA A 33 11.91 3.84 -13.65
C ALA A 33 10.92 2.69 -13.37
N ALA A 34 9.67 3.00 -13.01
CA ALA A 34 8.64 2.00 -12.74
C ALA A 34 8.32 1.18 -14.00
N ARG A 35 8.06 1.85 -15.15
CA ARG A 35 7.78 1.19 -16.43
C ARG A 35 8.92 0.28 -16.89
N ASP A 36 10.16 0.76 -16.82
CA ASP A 36 11.34 0.01 -17.29
C ASP A 36 11.66 -1.19 -16.38
N ALA A 37 11.20 -1.16 -15.13
CA ALA A 37 11.26 -2.29 -14.21
C ALA A 37 10.11 -3.31 -14.42
N GLY A 38 9.11 -3.00 -15.25
CA GLY A 38 8.00 -3.90 -15.58
C GLY A 38 6.74 -3.68 -14.77
N PHE A 39 6.67 -2.62 -13.95
CA PHE A 39 5.44 -2.22 -13.26
C PHE A 39 4.48 -1.53 -14.23
N ARG A 40 3.18 -1.68 -14.00
CA ARG A 40 2.10 -1.03 -14.76
C ARG A 40 1.26 -0.12 -13.87
N ASP A 41 1.16 -0.48 -12.61
CA ASP A 41 0.35 0.17 -11.60
C ASP A 41 1.24 0.97 -10.66
N ILE A 42 0.83 2.19 -10.34
CA ILE A 42 1.61 3.09 -9.48
C ILE A 42 0.75 3.73 -8.39
N GLY A 43 1.41 4.07 -7.28
CA GLY A 43 0.87 4.94 -6.23
C GLY A 43 1.26 6.41 -6.45
N LEU A 44 0.37 7.32 -6.08
CA LEU A 44 0.62 8.76 -6.00
C LEU A 44 0.57 9.24 -4.55
N SER A 45 1.59 10.01 -4.13
CA SER A 45 1.61 10.63 -2.81
C SER A 45 0.73 11.88 -2.77
N ILE A 46 -0.26 11.91 -1.85
CA ILE A 46 -1.11 13.08 -1.62
C ILE A 46 -0.27 14.30 -1.26
N ARG A 47 0.73 14.12 -0.39
CA ARG A 47 1.62 15.20 0.05
C ARG A 47 2.37 15.80 -1.13
N TRP A 48 3.00 14.97 -1.93
CA TRP A 48 3.77 15.43 -3.08
C TRP A 48 2.86 16.08 -4.14
N MET A 49 1.69 15.48 -4.39
CA MET A 49 0.71 16.05 -5.33
C MET A 49 0.13 17.37 -4.85
N THR A 50 0.01 17.59 -3.53
CA THR A 50 -0.39 18.90 -2.99
C THR A 50 0.56 20.00 -3.40
N ASP A 51 1.87 19.75 -3.31
CA ASP A 51 2.89 20.71 -3.71
C ASP A 51 2.97 20.85 -5.24
N PHE A 52 2.88 19.73 -5.97
CA PHE A 52 2.93 19.72 -7.44
C PHE A 52 1.78 20.51 -8.07
N LEU A 53 0.57 20.37 -7.57
CA LEU A 53 -0.63 21.02 -8.12
C LEU A 53 -0.69 22.54 -7.87
N VAL A 54 0.28 23.12 -7.15
CA VAL A 54 0.40 24.59 -7.02
C VAL A 54 0.76 25.22 -8.37
N ASP A 55 1.67 24.60 -9.12
CA ASP A 55 2.22 25.15 -10.36
C ASP A 55 1.93 24.28 -11.60
N HIS A 56 1.35 23.08 -11.41
CA HIS A 56 1.10 22.07 -12.44
C HIS A 56 -0.36 21.61 -12.45
N SER A 57 -0.73 20.89 -13.50
CA SER A 57 -2.09 20.36 -13.69
C SER A 57 -2.12 18.83 -13.66
N LEU A 58 -3.31 18.24 -13.41
CA LEU A 58 -3.52 16.80 -13.56
C LEU A 58 -3.36 16.34 -15.01
N SER A 59 -3.61 17.20 -16.00
CA SER A 59 -3.39 16.87 -17.41
C SER A 59 -1.92 16.60 -17.74
N GLU A 60 -0.98 17.25 -17.06
CA GLU A 60 0.45 16.94 -17.23
C GLU A 60 0.80 15.57 -16.65
N VAL A 61 0.07 15.14 -15.61
CA VAL A 61 0.20 13.77 -15.08
C VAL A 61 -0.40 12.77 -16.06
N ASP A 62 -1.57 13.07 -16.66
CA ASP A 62 -2.19 12.20 -17.69
C ASP A 62 -1.26 11.99 -18.88
N ASP A 63 -0.61 13.06 -19.36
CA ASP A 63 0.33 12.98 -20.48
C ASP A 63 1.49 12.04 -20.16
N LEU A 64 2.06 12.14 -18.94
CA LEU A 64 3.12 11.24 -18.50
C LEU A 64 2.63 9.79 -18.33
N LEU A 65 1.45 9.58 -17.73
CA LEU A 65 0.86 8.26 -17.58
C LEU A 65 0.66 7.59 -18.95
N ALA A 66 0.17 8.35 -19.93
CA ALA A 66 -0.02 7.86 -21.29
C ALA A 66 1.32 7.56 -22.00
N GLU A 67 2.33 8.42 -21.83
CA GLU A 67 3.67 8.23 -22.38
C GLU A 67 4.32 6.94 -21.88
N TYR A 68 4.21 6.68 -20.56
CA TYR A 68 4.84 5.52 -19.94
C TYR A 68 3.93 4.28 -19.86
N GLY A 69 2.65 4.39 -20.24
CA GLY A 69 1.69 3.29 -20.20
C GLY A 69 1.39 2.80 -18.79
N LEU A 70 1.30 3.74 -17.84
CA LEU A 70 1.05 3.48 -16.42
C LEU A 70 -0.38 3.84 -16.01
N VAL A 71 -0.85 3.24 -14.90
CA VAL A 71 -2.16 3.49 -14.30
C VAL A 71 -2.00 3.82 -12.83
N VAL A 72 -2.71 4.84 -12.35
CA VAL A 72 -2.79 5.15 -10.92
C VAL A 72 -3.80 4.21 -10.28
N THR A 73 -3.34 3.34 -9.41
CA THR A 73 -4.19 2.38 -8.67
C THR A 73 -4.26 2.67 -7.18
N GLU A 74 -3.37 3.52 -6.68
CA GLU A 74 -3.25 3.86 -5.27
C GLU A 74 -3.00 5.35 -5.08
N VAL A 75 -3.66 5.94 -4.07
CA VAL A 75 -3.39 7.29 -3.56
C VAL A 75 -3.01 7.16 -2.09
N GLU A 76 -1.84 7.69 -1.69
CA GLU A 76 -1.24 7.48 -0.37
C GLU A 76 -0.63 8.76 0.23
N ALA A 77 -0.70 9.01 1.52
CA ALA A 77 -1.61 8.42 2.47
C ALA A 77 -2.36 9.54 3.21
N ALA A 78 -3.57 9.26 3.62
CA ALA A 78 -4.39 10.17 4.41
C ALA A 78 -4.70 9.58 5.80
N ARG A 79 -5.10 10.45 6.75
CA ARG A 79 -5.64 10.05 8.05
C ARG A 79 -7.16 10.20 7.99
N VAL A 80 -7.88 9.10 8.12
CA VAL A 80 -9.33 9.06 7.90
C VAL A 80 -10.14 8.90 9.20
N MET A 81 -9.46 8.72 10.33
CA MET A 81 -10.08 8.40 11.62
C MET A 81 -9.92 9.54 12.64
N LEU A 82 -9.94 10.78 12.18
CA LEU A 82 -9.77 11.97 13.01
C LEU A 82 -11.08 12.72 13.19
N ALA A 83 -11.24 13.33 14.37
CA ALA A 83 -12.38 14.21 14.67
C ALA A 83 -12.37 15.47 13.75
N ASP A 84 -11.19 16.06 13.57
CA ASP A 84 -10.96 17.10 12.59
C ASP A 84 -10.43 16.46 11.31
N PRO A 85 -11.15 16.57 10.17
CA PRO A 85 -10.73 15.94 8.93
C PRO A 85 -9.32 16.35 8.49
N ASP A 86 -8.54 15.38 8.05
CA ASP A 86 -7.22 15.61 7.49
C ASP A 86 -7.32 16.53 6.26
N PRO A 87 -6.67 17.69 6.22
CA PRO A 87 -6.74 18.60 5.08
C PRO A 87 -6.26 17.98 3.76
N ARG A 88 -5.45 16.92 3.83
CA ARG A 88 -5.00 16.14 2.66
C ARG A 88 -6.16 15.43 1.94
N LEU A 89 -7.29 15.19 2.61
CA LEU A 89 -8.47 14.57 1.98
C LEU A 89 -9.03 15.40 0.83
N VAL A 90 -8.81 16.72 0.81
CA VAL A 90 -9.21 17.58 -0.32
C VAL A 90 -8.46 17.18 -1.59
N VAL A 91 -7.14 17.07 -1.51
CA VAL A 91 -6.30 16.64 -2.64
C VAL A 91 -6.56 15.16 -2.97
N ALA A 92 -6.70 14.30 -1.95
CA ALA A 92 -7.05 12.90 -2.15
C ALA A 92 -8.35 12.73 -2.96
N SER A 93 -9.39 13.52 -2.64
CA SER A 93 -10.66 13.53 -3.38
C SER A 93 -10.47 14.01 -4.83
N THR A 94 -9.70 15.06 -5.05
CA THR A 94 -9.37 15.54 -6.40
C THR A 94 -8.68 14.46 -7.23
N LEU A 95 -7.70 13.76 -6.64
CA LEU A 95 -7.00 12.65 -7.30
C LEU A 95 -7.94 11.47 -7.55
N ALA A 96 -8.80 11.14 -6.59
CA ALA A 96 -9.75 10.03 -6.71
C ALA A 96 -10.84 10.32 -7.77
N GLU A 97 -11.34 11.54 -7.83
CA GLU A 97 -12.29 11.96 -8.87
C GLU A 97 -11.69 11.83 -10.27
N HIS A 98 -10.43 12.25 -10.42
CA HIS A 98 -9.74 12.30 -11.71
C HIS A 98 -9.25 10.91 -12.17
N PHE A 99 -8.47 10.21 -11.34
CA PHE A 99 -7.80 8.97 -11.72
C PHE A 99 -8.61 7.70 -11.43
N ARG A 100 -9.65 7.78 -10.58
CA ARG A 100 -10.44 6.61 -10.15
C ARG A 100 -9.56 5.46 -9.64
N PRO A 101 -8.62 5.72 -8.70
CA PRO A 101 -7.75 4.68 -8.17
C PRO A 101 -8.56 3.59 -7.47
N GLN A 102 -8.02 2.38 -7.42
CA GLN A 102 -8.66 1.28 -6.71
C GLN A 102 -8.78 1.60 -5.22
N ARG A 103 -7.77 2.29 -4.64
CA ARG A 103 -7.71 2.53 -3.20
C ARG A 103 -7.11 3.86 -2.79
N LEU A 104 -7.64 4.37 -1.66
CA LEU A 104 -7.03 5.39 -0.82
C LEU A 104 -6.40 4.68 0.38
N GLN A 105 -5.08 4.76 0.52
CA GLN A 105 -4.38 4.23 1.69
C GLN A 105 -4.54 5.16 2.88
N ALA A 106 -5.01 4.60 3.99
CA ALA A 106 -5.30 5.31 5.21
C ALA A 106 -4.44 4.79 6.36
N THR A 107 -3.64 5.68 6.94
CA THR A 107 -2.69 5.35 7.99
C THR A 107 -2.94 6.16 9.25
N GLY A 108 -2.35 5.74 10.34
CA GLY A 108 -2.17 6.53 11.55
C GLY A 108 -3.19 6.28 12.65
N ASP A 109 -3.11 7.18 13.63
CA ASP A 109 -3.94 7.12 14.81
C ASP A 109 -5.38 7.50 14.53
N PHE A 110 -6.27 7.10 15.43
CA PHE A 110 -7.64 7.57 15.50
C PHE A 110 -7.89 8.37 16.76
N ASP A 111 -8.89 9.27 16.70
CA ASP A 111 -9.36 10.04 17.83
C ASP A 111 -10.53 9.32 18.54
N GLY A 112 -10.57 9.39 19.86
CA GLY A 112 -11.67 8.86 20.67
C GLY A 112 -11.68 7.34 20.82
N THR A 113 -12.83 6.75 20.62
CA THR A 113 -13.07 5.30 20.73
C THR A 113 -13.02 4.60 19.37
N PHE A 114 -13.08 3.26 19.35
CA PHE A 114 -13.23 2.51 18.09
C PHE A 114 -14.51 2.86 17.34
N GLU A 115 -15.58 3.15 18.06
CA GLU A 115 -16.86 3.62 17.50
C GLU A 115 -16.72 5.00 16.85
N ASP A 116 -15.90 5.89 17.43
CA ASP A 116 -15.58 7.19 16.81
C ASP A 116 -14.72 7.00 15.57
N ALA A 117 -13.67 6.18 15.63
CA ALA A 117 -12.82 5.84 14.49
C ALA A 117 -13.65 5.28 13.31
N ALA A 118 -14.56 4.34 13.60
CA ALA A 118 -15.45 3.74 12.63
C ALA A 118 -16.39 4.76 11.98
N ARG A 119 -16.92 5.69 12.76
CA ARG A 119 -17.78 6.77 12.28
C ARG A 119 -17.03 7.73 11.35
N TYR A 120 -15.79 8.10 11.69
CA TYR A 120 -14.96 8.98 10.86
C TYR A 120 -14.53 8.27 9.58
N ALA A 121 -13.99 7.05 9.67
CA ALA A 121 -13.62 6.25 8.50
C ALA A 121 -14.81 6.00 7.58
N GLY A 122 -15.99 5.71 8.15
CA GLY A 122 -17.22 5.51 7.41
C GLY A 122 -17.65 6.74 6.62
N ALA A 123 -17.50 7.94 7.18
CA ALA A 123 -17.83 9.18 6.47
C ALA A 123 -16.89 9.43 5.27
N VAL A 124 -15.59 9.12 5.42
CA VAL A 124 -14.63 9.20 4.30
C VAL A 124 -14.93 8.13 3.26
N ALA A 125 -15.26 6.91 3.68
CA ALA A 125 -15.63 5.84 2.75
C ALA A 125 -16.89 6.19 1.94
N ASP A 126 -17.91 6.77 2.56
CA ASP A 126 -19.11 7.25 1.86
C ASP A 126 -18.74 8.28 0.76
N GLN A 127 -17.82 9.20 1.04
CA GLN A 127 -17.33 10.17 0.06
C GLN A 127 -16.56 9.49 -1.08
N PHE A 128 -15.67 8.55 -0.78
CA PHE A 128 -14.82 7.90 -1.79
C PHE A 128 -15.56 6.82 -2.59
N ALA A 129 -16.72 6.35 -2.11
CA ALA A 129 -17.59 5.46 -2.87
C ALA A 129 -18.09 6.09 -4.18
N GLU A 130 -18.27 7.42 -4.24
CA GLU A 130 -18.65 8.14 -5.46
C GLU A 130 -17.60 8.02 -6.58
N PHE A 131 -16.35 7.80 -6.20
CA PHE A 131 -15.23 7.61 -7.11
C PHE A 131 -14.96 6.13 -7.45
N GLY A 132 -15.64 5.20 -6.75
CA GLY A 132 -15.35 3.76 -6.84
C GLY A 132 -14.05 3.37 -6.15
N THR A 133 -13.56 4.22 -5.24
CA THR A 133 -12.31 4.03 -4.52
C THR A 133 -12.57 3.42 -3.14
N GLU A 134 -11.85 2.36 -2.81
CA GLU A 134 -11.86 1.72 -1.51
C GLU A 134 -10.95 2.47 -0.54
N VAL A 135 -11.36 2.61 0.72
CA VAL A 135 -10.52 3.12 1.80
C VAL A 135 -9.84 1.94 2.49
N VAL A 136 -8.53 1.84 2.40
CA VAL A 136 -7.79 0.71 2.98
C VAL A 136 -7.05 1.16 4.23
N LEU A 137 -7.39 0.56 5.37
CA LEU A 137 -6.79 0.86 6.67
C LEU A 137 -5.50 0.06 6.84
N GLU A 138 -4.42 0.74 7.19
CA GLU A 138 -3.13 0.12 7.46
C GLU A 138 -2.84 0.14 8.96
N PRO A 139 -2.86 -1.02 9.65
CA PRO A 139 -2.48 -1.12 11.05
C PRO A 139 -0.97 -0.94 11.23
N LEU A 140 -0.58 0.01 12.08
CA LEU A 140 0.82 0.38 12.30
C LEU A 140 1.23 0.13 13.77
N PRO A 141 2.34 -0.58 14.04
CA PRO A 141 2.75 -0.96 15.39
C PRO A 141 3.08 0.21 16.34
N PHE A 142 3.18 1.41 15.81
CA PHE A 142 3.48 2.64 16.55
C PHE A 142 2.32 3.65 16.59
N THR A 143 1.08 3.17 16.36
CA THR A 143 -0.17 3.94 16.45
C THR A 143 -1.15 3.24 17.39
N ASN A 144 -2.35 3.80 17.59
CA ASN A 144 -3.39 3.15 18.38
C ASN A 144 -4.28 2.17 17.58
N MET A 145 -4.12 2.10 16.25
CA MET A 145 -4.58 1.00 15.39
C MET A 145 -3.38 0.10 15.09
N THR A 146 -3.06 -0.78 16.03
CA THR A 146 -1.77 -1.49 16.05
C THR A 146 -1.81 -2.80 15.28
N THR A 147 -2.95 -3.51 15.32
CA THR A 147 -3.07 -4.88 14.83
C THR A 147 -4.13 -5.03 13.73
N PRO A 148 -4.07 -6.09 12.90
CA PRO A 148 -5.15 -6.40 11.98
C PRO A 148 -6.53 -6.52 12.66
N ALA A 149 -6.58 -7.05 13.89
CA ALA A 149 -7.82 -7.15 14.67
C ALA A 149 -8.41 -5.78 15.03
N ASP A 150 -7.58 -4.76 15.28
CA ASP A 150 -8.06 -3.38 15.49
C ASP A 150 -8.74 -2.85 14.23
N SER A 151 -8.14 -3.08 13.07
CA SER A 151 -8.72 -2.68 11.78
C SER A 151 -10.02 -3.43 11.49
N VAL A 152 -10.08 -4.74 11.72
CA VAL A 152 -11.32 -5.54 11.59
C VAL A 152 -12.44 -4.93 12.44
N ARG A 153 -12.16 -4.62 13.70
CA ARG A 153 -13.13 -4.00 14.61
C ARG A 153 -13.67 -2.67 14.07
N ILE A 154 -12.79 -1.81 13.54
CA ILE A 154 -13.20 -0.53 12.94
C ILE A 154 -14.08 -0.76 11.73
N ILE A 155 -13.71 -1.69 10.84
CA ILE A 155 -14.45 -2.01 9.61
C ILE A 155 -15.86 -2.54 9.94
N GLU A 156 -15.96 -3.49 10.88
CA GLU A 156 -17.24 -4.06 11.28
C GLU A 156 -18.17 -3.00 11.91
N LEU A 157 -17.62 -2.12 12.75
CA LEU A 157 -18.38 -1.01 13.36
C LEU A 157 -18.78 0.04 12.32
N ALA A 158 -17.96 0.31 11.31
CA ALA A 158 -18.27 1.27 10.24
C ALA A 158 -19.38 0.75 9.33
N GLY A 159 -19.44 -0.57 9.08
CA GLY A 159 -20.49 -1.21 8.28
C GLY A 159 -20.53 -0.70 6.84
N ARG A 160 -19.38 -0.47 6.22
CA ARG A 160 -19.24 -0.02 4.82
C ARG A 160 -18.49 -1.07 4.00
N GLU A 161 -19.01 -1.37 2.80
CA GLU A 161 -18.43 -2.38 1.91
C GLU A 161 -17.11 -1.93 1.26
N ASN A 162 -16.85 -0.63 1.19
CA ASN A 162 -15.65 -0.04 0.61
C ASN A 162 -14.63 0.40 1.66
N ILE A 163 -14.60 -0.26 2.82
CA ILE A 163 -13.49 -0.17 3.78
C ILE A 163 -12.88 -1.55 3.94
N SER A 164 -11.55 -1.64 3.83
CA SER A 164 -10.82 -2.88 4.00
C SER A 164 -9.45 -2.66 4.64
N ILE A 165 -8.59 -3.65 4.63
CA ILE A 165 -7.25 -3.62 5.20
C ILE A 165 -6.20 -3.64 4.08
N CYS A 166 -5.24 -2.71 4.17
CA CYS A 166 -3.93 -2.85 3.58
C CYS A 166 -3.00 -3.51 4.61
N MET A 167 -2.64 -4.77 4.40
CA MET A 167 -1.74 -5.47 5.32
C MET A 167 -0.32 -5.38 4.83
N ASP A 168 0.46 -4.51 5.45
CA ASP A 168 1.90 -4.44 5.21
C ASP A 168 2.62 -5.54 5.99
N VAL A 169 3.40 -6.34 5.29
CA VAL A 169 4.14 -7.44 5.89
C VAL A 169 5.16 -6.96 6.94
N TRP A 170 5.77 -5.79 6.75
CA TRP A 170 6.70 -5.23 7.72
C TRP A 170 6.03 -4.99 9.07
N HIS A 171 4.83 -4.43 9.07
CA HIS A 171 4.07 -4.15 10.30
C HIS A 171 3.64 -5.43 11.01
N LEU A 172 3.30 -6.48 10.28
CA LEU A 172 3.00 -7.79 10.84
C LEU A 172 4.20 -8.34 11.63
N TYR A 173 5.38 -8.33 11.02
CA TYR A 173 6.61 -8.86 11.65
C TYR A 173 7.10 -7.98 12.80
N ARG A 174 7.00 -6.66 12.70
CA ARG A 174 7.37 -5.74 13.80
C ARG A 174 6.44 -5.84 15.00
N ASN A 175 5.20 -6.22 14.79
CA ASN A 175 4.28 -6.60 15.86
C ASN A 175 4.55 -8.01 16.43
N GLN A 176 5.53 -8.73 15.91
CA GLN A 176 5.84 -10.12 16.29
C GLN A 176 4.62 -11.04 16.17
N LEU A 177 3.75 -10.78 15.21
CA LEU A 177 2.55 -11.57 14.97
C LEU A 177 2.85 -12.73 14.02
N PRO A 178 2.38 -13.95 14.32
CA PRO A 178 2.44 -15.06 13.38
C PRO A 178 1.45 -14.84 12.22
N LEU A 179 1.65 -15.53 11.09
CA LEU A 179 0.71 -15.45 9.96
C LEU A 179 -0.73 -15.82 10.35
N SER A 180 -0.92 -16.72 11.34
CA SER A 180 -2.26 -17.08 11.86
C SER A 180 -2.99 -15.91 12.55
N ALA A 181 -2.31 -14.82 12.89
CA ALA A 181 -2.99 -13.60 13.36
C ALA A 181 -3.83 -12.93 12.28
N LEU A 182 -3.68 -13.35 11.02
CA LEU A 182 -4.49 -12.89 9.88
C LEU A 182 -5.74 -13.73 9.63
N ASP A 183 -5.95 -14.87 10.33
CA ASP A 183 -7.02 -15.81 10.01
C ASP A 183 -8.39 -15.14 9.99
N ASP A 184 -8.72 -14.35 11.01
CA ASP A 184 -9.98 -13.61 11.09
C ASP A 184 -9.98 -12.31 10.24
N ALA A 185 -8.81 -11.83 9.83
CA ALA A 185 -8.67 -10.60 9.06
C ALA A 185 -8.75 -10.83 7.54
N TRP A 186 -8.47 -12.03 7.04
CA TRP A 186 -8.45 -12.32 5.60
C TRP A 186 -9.70 -11.87 4.84
N PRO A 187 -10.93 -12.01 5.35
CA PRO A 187 -12.12 -11.49 4.65
C PRO A 187 -12.08 -9.98 4.39
N HIS A 188 -11.28 -9.24 5.15
CA HIS A 188 -11.18 -7.79 5.09
C HIS A 188 -9.89 -7.30 4.41
N ILE A 189 -8.90 -8.17 4.14
CA ILE A 189 -7.63 -7.75 3.49
C ILE A 189 -7.82 -7.69 1.98
N SER A 190 -7.87 -6.49 1.41
CA SER A 190 -7.94 -6.29 -0.04
C SER A 190 -6.58 -6.08 -0.69
N THR A 191 -5.58 -5.68 0.08
CA THR A 191 -4.22 -5.40 -0.41
C THR A 191 -3.18 -5.91 0.58
N LEU A 192 -2.14 -6.54 0.04
CA LEU A 192 -0.90 -6.83 0.76
C LEU A 192 0.17 -5.83 0.30
N GLN A 193 0.75 -5.10 1.26
CA GLN A 193 1.97 -4.34 1.00
C GLN A 193 3.19 -5.22 1.20
N PHE A 194 3.97 -5.36 0.13
CA PHE A 194 5.01 -6.35 0.00
C PHE A 194 6.39 -5.69 0.09
N ASN A 195 7.19 -6.14 1.01
CA ASN A 195 8.58 -5.77 1.27
C ASN A 195 9.23 -6.91 2.05
N ASP A 196 10.44 -6.70 2.55
CA ASP A 196 11.13 -7.64 3.42
C ASP A 196 11.84 -6.87 4.55
N GLY A 197 12.45 -7.58 5.46
CA GLY A 197 13.20 -7.02 6.56
C GLY A 197 13.90 -8.10 7.37
N THR A 198 14.77 -7.67 8.29
CA THR A 198 15.33 -8.55 9.31
C THR A 198 14.29 -8.81 10.40
N ILE A 199 14.34 -9.95 11.06
CA ILE A 199 13.49 -10.23 12.23
C ILE A 199 13.85 -9.28 13.38
N GLU A 200 15.14 -9.04 13.58
CA GLU A 200 15.64 -8.09 14.57
C GLU A 200 15.42 -6.65 14.09
N GLN A 201 14.84 -5.82 14.96
CA GLN A 201 14.68 -4.39 14.72
C GLN A 201 16.06 -3.70 14.63
N GLN A 202 16.24 -2.83 13.62
CA GLN A 202 17.54 -2.21 13.34
C GLN A 202 17.70 -0.83 14.00
N GLU A 203 16.61 -0.12 14.27
CA GLU A 203 16.62 1.19 14.93
C GLU A 203 15.89 1.10 16.27
N PRO A 204 16.31 1.86 17.30
CA PRO A 204 15.60 1.88 18.59
C PRO A 204 14.14 2.33 18.51
N ASP A 205 13.83 3.25 17.58
CA ASP A 205 12.49 3.72 17.31
C ASP A 205 11.89 2.96 16.13
N LEU A 206 10.69 2.39 16.31
CA LEU A 206 10.01 1.60 15.28
C LEU A 206 9.65 2.42 14.04
N ARG A 207 9.33 3.70 14.20
CA ARG A 207 9.01 4.57 13.08
C ARG A 207 10.25 4.86 12.23
N ASP A 208 11.38 5.10 12.89
CA ASP A 208 12.67 5.26 12.21
C ASP A 208 13.06 3.99 11.47
N ASP A 209 12.89 2.82 12.09
CA ASP A 209 13.14 1.51 11.46
C ASP A 209 12.24 1.31 10.22
N CYS A 210 10.95 1.60 10.34
CA CYS A 210 9.98 1.56 9.25
C CYS A 210 10.38 2.41 8.05
N LEU A 211 10.94 3.61 8.30
CA LEU A 211 11.24 4.60 7.26
C LEU A 211 12.64 4.45 6.64
N ARG A 212 13.47 3.50 7.12
CA ARG A 212 14.88 3.42 6.72
C ARG A 212 15.37 2.04 6.31
N ASN A 213 14.78 0.97 6.85
CA ASN A 213 15.45 -0.34 6.90
C ASN A 213 14.65 -1.49 6.26
N ARG A 214 13.61 -1.18 5.47
CA ARG A 214 12.93 -2.23 4.70
C ARG A 214 13.88 -2.78 3.64
N LEU A 215 13.76 -4.07 3.36
CA LEU A 215 14.57 -4.76 2.37
C LEU A 215 13.75 -5.10 1.12
N ILE A 216 14.43 -5.33 0.03
CA ILE A 216 13.86 -5.85 -1.19
C ILE A 216 13.30 -7.25 -0.91
N PRO A 217 12.10 -7.62 -1.43
CA PRO A 217 11.55 -8.97 -1.24
C PRO A 217 12.54 -10.06 -1.59
N GLY A 218 12.77 -10.97 -0.63
CA GLY A 218 13.71 -12.07 -0.72
C GLY A 218 15.14 -11.76 -0.25
N GLU A 219 15.41 -10.54 0.19
CA GLU A 219 16.70 -10.16 0.79
C GLU A 219 16.69 -10.14 2.34
N GLY A 220 15.51 -10.36 2.95
CA GLY A 220 15.34 -10.40 4.39
C GLY A 220 14.98 -11.77 4.92
N GLU A 221 14.28 -11.77 6.05
CA GLU A 221 14.00 -12.98 6.84
C GLU A 221 12.48 -13.23 7.00
N PHE A 222 11.60 -12.42 6.35
CA PHE A 222 10.16 -12.59 6.44
C PHE A 222 9.70 -13.79 5.61
N ASP A 223 8.74 -14.57 6.13
CA ASP A 223 8.15 -15.70 5.40
C ASP A 223 7.15 -15.21 4.34
N LEU A 224 7.68 -14.57 3.30
CA LEU A 224 6.89 -14.08 2.18
C LEU A 224 6.19 -15.19 1.40
N ILE A 225 6.80 -16.37 1.34
CA ILE A 225 6.23 -17.53 0.66
C ILE A 225 5.04 -18.09 1.45
N GLY A 226 5.17 -18.15 2.78
CA GLY A 226 4.07 -18.51 3.68
C GLY A 226 2.90 -17.55 3.53
N LEU A 227 3.16 -16.24 3.53
CA LEU A 227 2.13 -15.21 3.35
C LEU A 227 1.39 -15.35 2.01
N LEU A 228 2.11 -15.56 0.90
CA LEU A 228 1.50 -15.76 -0.42
C LEU A 228 0.64 -17.03 -0.47
N ARG A 229 1.06 -18.12 0.19
CA ARG A 229 0.25 -19.34 0.31
C ARG A 229 -1.01 -19.14 1.14
N GLU A 230 -0.93 -18.38 2.25
CA GLU A 230 -2.12 -18.04 3.04
C GLU A 230 -3.08 -17.15 2.24
N ARG A 231 -2.56 -16.14 1.52
CA ARG A 231 -3.36 -15.32 0.61
C ARG A 231 -4.09 -16.18 -0.43
N ASP A 232 -3.41 -17.10 -1.10
CA ASP A 232 -4.00 -17.96 -2.13
C ASP A 232 -5.07 -18.91 -1.56
N ARG A 233 -4.94 -19.29 -0.29
CA ARG A 233 -5.90 -20.13 0.42
C ARG A 233 -7.16 -19.38 0.85
N HIS A 234 -6.99 -18.15 1.35
CA HIS A 234 -8.05 -17.39 2.01
C HIS A 234 -8.72 -16.36 1.09
N ARG A 235 -7.92 -15.60 0.34
CA ARG A 235 -8.41 -14.51 -0.52
C ARG A 235 -7.52 -14.34 -1.75
N PRO A 236 -7.63 -15.20 -2.76
CA PRO A 236 -6.76 -15.19 -3.94
C PRO A 236 -6.89 -13.94 -4.83
N ASP A 237 -7.92 -13.14 -4.64
CA ASP A 237 -8.16 -11.85 -5.32
C ASP A 237 -7.51 -10.65 -4.63
N THR A 238 -6.89 -10.83 -3.44
CA THR A 238 -6.12 -9.77 -2.78
C THR A 238 -5.04 -9.22 -3.71
N THR A 239 -5.04 -7.91 -3.88
CA THR A 239 -4.07 -7.19 -4.72
C THR A 239 -2.74 -6.99 -4.00
N PHE A 240 -1.75 -6.47 -4.73
CA PHE A 240 -0.43 -6.21 -4.16
C PHE A 240 -0.01 -4.76 -4.37
N SER A 241 0.68 -4.20 -3.38
CA SER A 241 1.49 -3.00 -3.50
C SER A 241 2.91 -3.32 -3.04
N ILE A 242 3.91 -2.78 -3.70
CA ILE A 242 5.31 -2.96 -3.29
C ILE A 242 5.79 -1.69 -2.62
N GLU A 243 6.20 -1.77 -1.35
CA GLU A 243 6.65 -0.60 -0.60
C GLU A 243 7.97 -0.87 0.13
N VAL A 244 9.07 -0.58 -0.54
CA VAL A 244 10.43 -0.75 0.01
C VAL A 244 10.99 0.60 0.44
N ILE A 245 10.80 0.96 1.71
CA ILE A 245 11.30 2.20 2.29
C ILE A 245 12.69 1.96 2.86
N ASN A 246 13.72 2.35 2.08
CA ASN A 246 15.12 2.11 2.46
C ASN A 246 16.01 3.30 2.10
N THR A 247 16.76 3.81 3.07
CA THR A 247 17.62 4.98 2.89
C THR A 247 18.73 4.73 1.86
N GLY A 248 19.31 3.53 1.84
CA GLY A 248 20.37 3.17 0.90
C GLY A 248 19.86 3.07 -0.54
N LEU A 249 18.68 2.46 -0.73
CA LEU A 249 18.04 2.35 -2.05
C LEU A 249 17.63 3.72 -2.59
N ARG A 250 17.12 4.61 -1.73
CA ARG A 250 16.75 5.97 -2.11
C ARG A 250 17.92 6.85 -2.52
N ALA A 251 19.14 6.51 -2.11
CA ALA A 251 20.37 7.21 -2.49
C ALA A 251 20.96 6.71 -3.82
N GLN A 252 20.39 5.66 -4.42
CA GLN A 252 20.84 5.10 -5.68
C GLN A 252 20.13 5.73 -6.89
N ASP A 253 20.54 5.33 -8.07
CA ASP A 253 19.82 5.63 -9.32
C ASP A 253 18.41 5.03 -9.27
N PRO A 254 17.34 5.83 -9.53
CA PRO A 254 15.96 5.38 -9.42
C PRO A 254 15.62 4.18 -10.29
N ALA A 255 16.15 4.14 -11.53
CA ALA A 255 15.93 3.02 -12.44
C ALA A 255 16.63 1.74 -11.97
N LEU A 256 17.78 1.87 -11.30
CA LEU A 256 18.45 0.72 -10.68
C LEU A 256 17.62 0.18 -9.52
N THR A 257 17.17 1.07 -8.62
CA THR A 257 16.34 0.69 -7.47
C THR A 257 15.04 -0.01 -7.91
N ALA A 258 14.31 0.55 -8.87
CA ALA A 258 13.09 -0.06 -9.38
C ALA A 258 13.34 -1.46 -9.98
N ARG A 259 14.42 -1.64 -10.76
CA ARG A 259 14.80 -2.96 -11.30
C ARG A 259 15.19 -3.98 -10.23
N GLN A 260 15.91 -3.56 -9.19
CA GLN A 260 16.24 -4.43 -8.07
C GLN A 260 15.00 -4.91 -7.33
N ILE A 261 14.05 -4.00 -7.06
CA ILE A 261 12.76 -4.33 -6.44
C ILE A 261 11.99 -5.33 -7.31
N ALA A 262 11.85 -5.06 -8.62
CA ALA A 262 11.16 -5.97 -9.54
C ALA A 262 11.80 -7.35 -9.62
N GLN A 263 13.14 -7.41 -9.58
CA GLN A 263 13.88 -8.68 -9.58
C GLN A 263 13.63 -9.44 -8.27
N GLY A 264 13.63 -8.78 -7.12
CA GLY A 264 13.31 -9.39 -5.82
C GLY A 264 11.91 -9.98 -5.80
N VAL A 265 10.90 -9.21 -6.25
CA VAL A 265 9.52 -9.70 -6.43
C VAL A 265 9.51 -10.96 -7.29
N SER A 266 10.15 -10.92 -8.46
CA SER A 266 10.21 -12.06 -9.38
C SER A 266 10.87 -13.30 -8.76
N ASN A 267 11.94 -13.11 -7.99
CA ASN A 267 12.65 -14.18 -7.30
C ASN A 267 11.75 -14.86 -6.25
N VAL A 268 11.01 -14.08 -5.46
CA VAL A 268 10.07 -14.62 -4.44
C VAL A 268 8.95 -15.38 -5.13
N ILE A 269 8.30 -14.80 -6.13
CA ILE A 269 7.18 -15.45 -6.84
C ILE A 269 7.63 -16.77 -7.50
N SER A 270 8.84 -16.83 -8.02
CA SER A 270 9.36 -18.05 -8.66
C SER A 270 9.46 -19.25 -7.73
N GLN A 271 9.50 -19.03 -6.40
CA GLN A 271 9.56 -20.07 -5.37
C GLN A 271 8.17 -20.65 -5.02
N LEU A 272 7.08 -20.07 -5.50
CA LEU A 272 5.72 -20.59 -5.32
C LEU A 272 5.42 -21.77 -6.25
N GLN A 273 6.26 -22.01 -7.23
CA GLN A 273 6.15 -23.09 -8.22
C GLN A 273 6.88 -24.31 -7.73
#